data_2a1fb17432c4caec83831b283b296df1
#
_entry.id   2a1fb17432c4caec83831b283b296df1
#
_cell.length_a   1.000
_cell.length_b   1.000
_cell.length_c   1.000
_cell.angle_alpha   90.00
_cell.angle_beta   90.00
_cell.angle_gamma   90.00
#
_symmetry.space_group_name_H-M   'P 1'
#
loop_
_entity.id
_entity.type
_entity.pdbx_description
1 polymer ?
#
loop_
_entity_poly.entity_id
_entity_poly.type
_entity_poly.pdbx_seq_one_letter_code
_entity_poly.pdbx_strand_id
1 'polypeptide(L)'
;MRRAPTKSFTVVGDVAQTSSAGGTDSWTAALSPYIQDRLQVEHLTVNYRTPRRIMDRAVAMAQAHSLPVTEVSSVRDGEEDPLLEQVSPAELTARSAEAVRRVHDRLPGRIAVIAAVERLRDLAAAIDSLESVPSVGIGSAGVDDEVAVMTAQDAKGLEFDIVVIVEPAELIDAHGAGDLYVAMSRSTQHLGVVHSRELPAGMAG
;
A
#
# COMPACT_ATOMS: atom_id res chain seq x y z
N MET A 1 29.74 -0.94 1.15
CA MET A 1 30.76 0.08 1.52
C MET A 1 32.20 -0.30 1.15
N ARG A 2 32.64 -1.53 1.28
CA ARG A 2 34.04 -1.94 0.96
C ARG A 2 34.46 -1.72 -0.50
N ARG A 3 33.53 -1.54 -1.43
CA ARG A 3 33.77 -1.43 -2.88
C ARG A 3 33.67 0.00 -3.44
N ALA A 4 33.37 1.02 -2.60
CA ALA A 4 33.31 2.40 -3.05
C ALA A 4 34.67 3.08 -2.81
N PRO A 5 35.48 3.36 -3.85
CA PRO A 5 36.80 3.95 -3.71
C PRO A 5 36.77 5.32 -3.00
N THR A 6 35.73 6.11 -3.27
CA THR A 6 35.53 7.43 -2.67
C THR A 6 34.94 7.39 -1.27
N LYS A 7 34.48 6.20 -0.81
CA LYS A 7 33.70 6.02 0.42
C LYS A 7 32.46 6.92 0.50
N SER A 8 31.98 7.38 -0.66
CA SER A 8 30.75 8.17 -0.79
C SER A 8 29.69 7.30 -1.48
N PHE A 9 28.45 7.35 -0.97
CA PHE A 9 27.32 6.67 -1.56
C PHE A 9 26.03 7.38 -1.15
N THR A 10 25.02 7.24 -2.01
CA THR A 10 23.68 7.73 -1.76
C THR A 10 22.76 6.53 -1.57
N VAL A 11 21.92 6.56 -0.55
CA VAL A 11 20.89 5.56 -0.27
C VAL A 11 19.55 6.26 -0.33
N VAL A 12 18.59 5.66 -1.03
CA VAL A 12 17.21 6.13 -1.10
C VAL A 12 16.29 5.04 -0.56
N GLY A 13 15.32 5.40 0.25
CA GLY A 13 14.34 4.46 0.78
C GLY A 13 13.38 5.15 1.73
N ASP A 14 12.40 4.38 2.19
CA ASP A 14 11.40 4.82 3.14
C ASP A 14 11.36 3.84 4.31
N VAL A 15 11.74 4.30 5.49
CA VAL A 15 11.76 3.47 6.70
C VAL A 15 10.35 3.12 7.20
N ALA A 16 9.35 3.94 6.89
CA ALA A 16 7.94 3.66 7.22
C ALA A 16 7.38 2.46 6.45
N GLN A 17 7.99 2.10 5.31
CA GLN A 17 7.63 0.92 4.52
C GLN A 17 8.37 -0.35 4.97
N THR A 18 9.00 -0.33 6.14
CA THR A 18 9.67 -1.51 6.68
C THR A 18 8.65 -2.50 7.21
N SER A 19 8.63 -3.71 6.65
CA SER A 19 7.73 -4.80 7.02
C SER A 19 8.44 -6.05 7.52
N SER A 20 9.77 -6.01 7.68
CA SER A 20 10.54 -7.16 8.15
C SER A 20 11.05 -6.96 9.57
N ALA A 21 11.08 -8.04 10.35
CA ALA A 21 11.59 -8.03 11.73
C ALA A 21 13.07 -7.60 11.86
N GLY A 22 13.84 -7.69 10.77
CA GLY A 22 15.23 -7.22 10.70
C GLY A 22 15.39 -5.85 10.08
N GLY A 23 14.29 -5.15 9.82
CA GLY A 23 14.30 -3.79 9.28
C GLY A 23 14.73 -2.75 10.29
N THR A 24 14.92 -1.52 9.83
CA THR A 24 15.23 -0.38 10.68
C THR A 24 14.11 0.66 10.64
N ASP A 25 13.91 1.34 11.74
CA ASP A 25 13.01 2.49 11.87
C ASP A 25 13.75 3.83 11.70
N SER A 26 15.07 3.79 11.54
CA SER A 26 15.92 4.98 11.46
C SER A 26 17.15 4.76 10.59
N TRP A 27 17.35 5.65 9.60
CA TRP A 27 18.59 5.70 8.83
C TRP A 27 19.81 5.91 9.70
N THR A 28 19.70 6.71 10.75
CA THR A 28 20.78 6.96 11.69
C THR A 28 21.18 5.68 12.41
N ALA A 29 20.20 4.93 12.95
CA ALA A 29 20.47 3.66 13.61
C ALA A 29 21.12 2.63 12.67
N ALA A 30 20.65 2.56 11.42
CA ALA A 30 21.19 1.62 10.44
C ALA A 30 22.61 1.94 9.97
N LEU A 31 22.96 3.22 9.84
CA LEU A 31 24.18 3.65 9.15
C LEU A 31 25.27 4.20 10.07
N SER A 32 24.93 4.74 11.26
CA SER A 32 25.93 5.30 12.20
C SER A 32 27.11 4.37 12.51
N PRO A 33 26.91 3.05 12.67
CA PRO A 33 28.03 2.15 12.93
C PRO A 33 29.11 2.14 11.84
N TYR A 34 28.74 2.59 10.62
CA TYR A 34 29.62 2.52 9.44
C TYR A 34 30.18 3.88 9.01
N ILE A 35 29.48 4.98 9.30
CA ILE A 35 29.80 6.30 8.73
C ILE A 35 29.93 7.41 9.77
N GLN A 36 29.67 7.12 11.04
CA GLN A 36 29.78 8.08 12.14
C GLN A 36 29.00 9.39 11.83
N ASP A 37 29.59 10.56 12.10
CA ASP A 37 28.96 11.88 11.96
C ASP A 37 28.87 12.38 10.50
N ARG A 38 29.18 11.55 9.50
CA ARG A 38 29.15 11.92 8.07
C ARG A 38 27.83 11.60 7.38
N LEU A 39 26.80 11.19 8.13
CA LEU A 39 25.48 10.97 7.60
C LEU A 39 24.79 12.31 7.35
N GLN A 40 24.33 12.52 6.12
CA GLN A 40 23.36 13.54 5.77
C GLN A 40 22.07 12.86 5.39
N VAL A 41 20.97 13.25 6.01
CA VAL A 41 19.63 12.74 5.74
C VAL A 41 18.79 13.88 5.19
N GLU A 42 18.32 13.72 3.96
CA GLU A 42 17.39 14.65 3.32
C GLU A 42 16.05 13.98 3.17
N HIS A 43 14.99 14.68 3.50
CA HIS A 43 13.62 14.19 3.37
C HIS A 43 12.97 14.74 2.12
N LEU A 44 12.42 13.84 1.29
CA LEU A 44 11.59 14.23 0.15
C LEU A 44 10.19 14.56 0.66
N THR A 45 9.80 15.82 0.54
CA THR A 45 8.53 16.34 1.10
C THR A 45 7.46 16.58 0.05
N VAL A 46 7.75 16.30 -1.24
CA VAL A 46 6.79 16.48 -2.34
C VAL A 46 6.42 15.12 -2.93
N ASN A 47 5.15 14.80 -2.90
CA ASN A 47 4.58 13.61 -3.50
C ASN A 47 3.84 13.96 -4.80
N TYR A 48 4.30 13.43 -5.92
CA TYR A 48 3.70 13.63 -7.25
C TYR A 48 2.75 12.49 -7.66
N ARG A 49 2.83 11.35 -6.96
CA ARG A 49 2.22 10.09 -7.35
C ARG A 49 0.81 9.96 -6.78
N THR A 50 0.74 9.86 -5.47
CA THR A 50 -0.50 9.55 -4.75
C THR A 50 -1.30 10.83 -4.53
N PRO A 51 -2.60 10.85 -4.88
CA PRO A 51 -3.48 11.98 -4.60
C PRO A 51 -3.49 12.37 -3.12
N ARG A 52 -3.65 13.67 -2.85
CA ARG A 52 -3.62 14.22 -1.49
C ARG A 52 -4.59 13.49 -0.56
N ARG A 53 -5.84 13.32 -0.97
CA ARG A 53 -6.89 12.68 -0.15
C ARG A 53 -6.53 11.26 0.29
N ILE A 54 -5.82 10.52 -0.55
CA ILE A 54 -5.32 9.18 -0.22
C ILE A 54 -4.10 9.29 0.70
N MET A 55 -3.15 10.18 0.37
CA MET A 55 -1.92 10.33 1.14
C MET A 55 -2.17 10.86 2.55
N ASP A 56 -3.04 11.84 2.71
CA ASP A 56 -3.39 12.39 4.02
C ASP A 56 -3.97 11.30 4.94
N ARG A 57 -4.81 10.42 4.39
CA ARG A 57 -5.36 9.28 5.12
C ARG A 57 -4.29 8.23 5.45
N ALA A 58 -3.38 7.95 4.51
CA ALA A 58 -2.27 7.04 4.75
C ALA A 58 -1.32 7.56 5.84
N VAL A 59 -1.02 8.85 5.83
CA VAL A 59 -0.20 9.52 6.85
C VAL A 59 -0.91 9.51 8.20
N ALA A 60 -2.21 9.82 8.24
CA ALA A 60 -2.99 9.80 9.49
C ALA A 60 -3.01 8.40 10.13
N MET A 61 -3.22 7.36 9.32
CA MET A 61 -3.13 5.96 9.76
C MET A 61 -1.71 5.64 10.28
N ALA A 62 -0.67 6.00 9.53
CA ALA A 62 0.71 5.74 9.91
C ALA A 62 1.09 6.43 11.23
N GLN A 63 0.68 7.69 11.43
CA GLN A 63 0.89 8.43 12.67
C GLN A 63 0.13 7.81 13.85
N ALA A 64 -1.12 7.38 13.65
CA ALA A 64 -1.91 6.70 14.68
C ALA A 64 -1.25 5.39 15.15
N HIS A 65 -0.46 4.75 14.28
CA HIS A 65 0.31 3.54 14.58
C HIS A 65 1.80 3.80 14.87
N SER A 66 2.19 5.06 15.11
CA SER A 66 3.56 5.46 15.45
C SER A 66 4.63 5.09 14.42
N LEU A 67 4.26 5.01 13.13
CA LEU A 67 5.25 4.83 12.08
C LEU A 67 6.06 6.13 11.87
N PRO A 68 7.35 6.02 11.54
CA PRO A 68 8.24 7.17 11.33
C PRO A 68 8.00 7.80 9.95
N VAL A 69 6.79 8.34 9.73
CA VAL A 69 6.43 9.01 8.46
C VAL A 69 6.78 10.48 8.52
N THR A 70 7.31 11.00 7.40
CA THR A 70 7.48 12.43 7.19
C THR A 70 6.24 12.97 6.50
N GLU A 71 5.75 14.12 6.93
CA GLU A 71 4.68 14.82 6.24
C GLU A 71 5.12 15.17 4.81
N VAL A 72 4.29 14.83 3.86
CA VAL A 72 4.52 15.10 2.45
C VAL A 72 3.37 15.93 1.87
N SER A 73 3.70 16.86 0.99
CA SER A 73 2.71 17.63 0.25
C SER A 73 2.44 16.96 -1.09
N SER A 74 1.22 16.49 -1.31
CA SER A 74 0.82 15.95 -2.62
C SER A 74 0.49 17.06 -3.59
N VAL A 75 1.02 16.95 -4.81
CA VAL A 75 0.79 17.93 -5.90
C VAL A 75 -0.62 17.78 -6.49
N ARG A 76 -1.18 16.56 -6.45
CA ARG A 76 -2.50 16.24 -7.00
C ARG A 76 -3.50 16.10 -5.87
N ASP A 77 -4.66 16.73 -5.98
CA ASP A 77 -5.72 16.62 -4.96
C ASP A 77 -6.45 15.29 -4.97
N GLY A 78 -6.67 14.72 -6.16
CA GLY A 78 -7.55 13.59 -6.39
C GLY A 78 -9.00 14.02 -6.61
N GLU A 79 -9.75 13.23 -7.36
CA GLU A 79 -11.14 13.57 -7.71
C GLU A 79 -12.12 13.17 -6.60
N GLU A 80 -11.84 12.07 -5.92
CA GLU A 80 -12.74 11.48 -4.91
C GLU A 80 -11.98 11.10 -3.63
N ASP A 81 -12.72 11.08 -2.51
CA ASP A 81 -12.24 10.49 -1.27
C ASP A 81 -12.14 8.97 -1.39
N PRO A 82 -11.22 8.31 -0.65
CA PRO A 82 -11.18 6.86 -0.57
C PRO A 82 -12.55 6.27 -0.19
N LEU A 83 -13.01 5.28 -0.97
CA LEU A 83 -14.24 4.57 -0.69
C LEU A 83 -14.02 3.60 0.47
N LEU A 84 -14.83 3.71 1.53
CA LEU A 84 -14.82 2.79 2.67
C LEU A 84 -16.14 2.04 2.70
N GLU A 85 -16.10 0.71 2.55
CA GLU A 85 -17.29 -0.14 2.55
C GLU A 85 -17.22 -1.17 3.69
N GLN A 86 -18.10 -1.02 4.68
CA GLN A 86 -18.24 -2.00 5.75
C GLN A 86 -19.26 -3.07 5.34
N VAL A 87 -18.89 -4.34 5.54
CA VAL A 87 -19.71 -5.50 5.17
C VAL A 87 -19.69 -6.55 6.29
N SER A 88 -20.55 -7.55 6.22
CA SER A 88 -20.44 -8.70 7.12
C SER A 88 -19.25 -9.58 6.74
N PRO A 89 -18.66 -10.36 7.69
CA PRO A 89 -17.55 -11.28 7.39
C PRO A 89 -17.89 -12.30 6.30
N ALA A 90 -19.15 -12.75 6.23
CA ALA A 90 -19.60 -13.71 5.24
C ALA A 90 -19.69 -13.13 3.81
N GLU A 91 -19.87 -11.81 3.70
CA GLU A 91 -20.00 -11.12 2.42
C GLU A 91 -18.68 -10.55 1.91
N LEU A 92 -17.63 -10.55 2.73
CA LEU A 92 -16.38 -9.82 2.47
C LEU A 92 -15.80 -10.15 1.08
N THR A 93 -15.63 -11.42 0.74
CA THR A 93 -15.07 -11.84 -0.56
C THR A 93 -15.95 -11.41 -1.73
N ALA A 94 -17.25 -11.66 -1.65
CA ALA A 94 -18.18 -11.31 -2.72
C ALA A 94 -18.31 -9.79 -2.92
N ARG A 95 -18.38 -9.04 -1.83
CA ARG A 95 -18.45 -7.57 -1.87
C ARG A 95 -17.14 -6.94 -2.34
N SER A 96 -16.00 -7.55 -2.02
CA SER A 96 -14.71 -7.11 -2.56
C SER A 96 -14.63 -7.31 -4.06
N ALA A 97 -15.06 -8.46 -4.59
CA ALA A 97 -15.15 -8.69 -6.03
C ALA A 97 -16.09 -7.68 -6.71
N GLU A 98 -17.24 -7.42 -6.12
CA GLU A 98 -18.19 -6.42 -6.62
C GLU A 98 -17.62 -4.99 -6.59
N ALA A 99 -16.82 -4.65 -5.56
CA ALA A 99 -16.12 -3.37 -5.50
C ALA A 99 -15.10 -3.25 -6.65
N VAL A 100 -14.33 -4.31 -6.92
CA VAL A 100 -13.40 -4.37 -8.07
C VAL A 100 -14.17 -4.16 -9.37
N ARG A 101 -15.28 -4.86 -9.60
CA ARG A 101 -16.11 -4.69 -10.79
C ARG A 101 -16.57 -3.24 -10.94
N ARG A 102 -17.11 -2.64 -9.88
CA ARG A 102 -17.59 -1.24 -9.92
C ARG A 102 -16.49 -0.23 -10.30
N VAL A 103 -15.29 -0.39 -9.77
CA VAL A 103 -14.18 0.52 -10.11
C VAL A 103 -13.65 0.25 -11.51
N HIS A 104 -13.55 -1.02 -11.92
CA HIS A 104 -13.17 -1.43 -13.26
C HIS A 104 -14.11 -0.86 -14.34
N ASP A 105 -15.42 -0.95 -14.13
CA ASP A 105 -16.43 -0.43 -15.09
C ASP A 105 -16.41 1.12 -15.18
N ARG A 106 -15.90 1.80 -14.16
CA ARG A 106 -15.93 3.26 -14.06
C ARG A 106 -14.62 3.95 -14.41
N LEU A 107 -13.50 3.36 -14.04
CA LEU A 107 -12.18 3.98 -14.15
C LEU A 107 -11.23 3.12 -14.98
N PRO A 108 -10.53 3.72 -15.95
CA PRO A 108 -9.49 3.00 -16.68
C PRO A 108 -8.25 2.83 -15.80
N GLY A 109 -7.50 1.75 -16.06
CA GLY A 109 -6.21 1.52 -15.43
C GLY A 109 -6.11 0.17 -14.75
N ARG A 110 -4.91 -0.13 -14.25
CA ARG A 110 -4.61 -1.39 -13.57
C ARG A 110 -5.08 -1.36 -12.12
N ILE A 111 -5.66 -2.46 -11.69
CA ILE A 111 -6.22 -2.62 -10.35
C ILE A 111 -5.33 -3.57 -9.54
N ALA A 112 -4.89 -3.14 -8.35
CA ALA A 112 -4.38 -4.06 -7.35
C ALA A 112 -5.41 -4.31 -6.27
N VAL A 113 -5.66 -5.57 -5.95
CA VAL A 113 -6.44 -5.99 -4.79
C VAL A 113 -5.44 -6.47 -3.74
N ILE A 114 -5.30 -5.72 -2.66
CA ILE A 114 -4.30 -6.01 -1.63
C ILE A 114 -4.99 -6.58 -0.39
N ALA A 115 -4.57 -7.79 0.00
CA ALA A 115 -5.13 -8.53 1.13
C ALA A 115 -4.09 -9.40 1.85
N ALA A 116 -4.47 -9.99 2.98
CA ALA A 116 -3.70 -11.03 3.62
C ALA A 116 -3.56 -12.26 2.71
N VAL A 117 -2.44 -12.98 2.83
CA VAL A 117 -2.09 -14.09 1.92
C VAL A 117 -3.14 -15.20 1.88
N GLU A 118 -3.82 -15.44 2.99
CA GLU A 118 -4.87 -16.45 3.12
C GLU A 118 -6.09 -16.17 2.23
N ARG A 119 -6.32 -14.90 1.88
CA ARG A 119 -7.48 -14.46 1.09
C ARG A 119 -7.24 -14.43 -0.41
N LEU A 120 -5.98 -14.44 -0.87
CA LEU A 120 -5.64 -14.16 -2.27
C LEU A 120 -6.36 -15.08 -3.24
N ARG A 121 -6.41 -16.39 -2.94
CA ARG A 121 -7.02 -17.39 -3.84
C ARG A 121 -8.54 -17.20 -3.97
N ASP A 122 -9.20 -17.00 -2.84
CA ASP A 122 -10.67 -16.85 -2.83
C ASP A 122 -11.08 -15.53 -3.48
N LEU A 123 -10.33 -14.45 -3.25
CA LEU A 123 -10.55 -13.17 -3.91
C LEU A 123 -10.32 -13.27 -5.42
N ALA A 124 -9.20 -13.87 -5.84
CA ALA A 124 -8.90 -14.05 -7.26
C ALA A 124 -9.99 -14.88 -7.96
N ALA A 125 -10.42 -15.99 -7.37
CA ALA A 125 -11.48 -16.82 -7.92
C ALA A 125 -12.83 -16.08 -8.02
N ALA A 126 -13.17 -15.29 -6.99
CA ALA A 126 -14.40 -14.50 -7.00
C ALA A 126 -14.36 -13.39 -8.07
N ILE A 127 -13.21 -12.74 -8.27
CA ILE A 127 -13.04 -11.70 -9.29
C ILE A 127 -13.00 -12.32 -10.69
N ASP A 128 -12.30 -13.43 -10.90
CA ASP A 128 -12.20 -14.16 -12.17
C ASP A 128 -13.57 -14.67 -12.64
N SER A 129 -14.50 -14.92 -11.71
CA SER A 129 -15.88 -15.30 -12.04
C SER A 129 -16.72 -14.15 -12.63
N LEU A 130 -16.21 -12.91 -12.63
CA LEU A 130 -16.88 -11.74 -13.18
C LEU A 130 -16.59 -11.64 -14.68
N GLU A 131 -17.66 -11.66 -15.50
CA GLU A 131 -17.54 -11.61 -16.98
C GLU A 131 -16.87 -10.30 -17.48
N SER A 132 -16.88 -9.23 -16.69
CA SER A 132 -16.35 -7.92 -17.07
C SER A 132 -14.84 -7.77 -16.84
N VAL A 133 -14.19 -8.71 -16.15
CA VAL A 133 -12.75 -8.63 -15.82
C VAL A 133 -11.98 -9.62 -16.69
N PRO A 134 -11.16 -9.16 -17.64
CA PRO A 134 -10.57 -10.03 -18.67
C PRO A 134 -9.39 -10.88 -18.18
N SER A 135 -8.66 -10.42 -17.16
CA SER A 135 -7.54 -11.20 -16.59
C SER A 135 -7.33 -10.90 -15.12
N VAL A 136 -7.11 -11.96 -14.35
CA VAL A 136 -6.83 -11.88 -12.89
C VAL A 136 -5.58 -12.67 -12.56
N GLY A 137 -4.55 -11.99 -12.06
CA GLY A 137 -3.30 -12.60 -11.64
C GLY A 137 -3.14 -12.62 -10.12
N ILE A 138 -2.31 -13.54 -9.61
CA ILE A 138 -2.04 -13.68 -8.17
C ILE A 138 -0.56 -13.45 -7.89
N GLY A 139 -0.28 -12.62 -6.86
CA GLY A 139 1.07 -12.30 -6.42
C GLY A 139 1.88 -11.54 -7.47
N SER A 140 3.18 -11.55 -7.31
CA SER A 140 4.12 -10.86 -8.21
C SER A 140 4.10 -11.41 -9.65
N ALA A 141 3.69 -12.67 -9.85
CA ALA A 141 3.57 -13.27 -11.18
C ALA A 141 2.39 -12.69 -11.98
N GLY A 142 1.35 -12.19 -11.30
CA GLY A 142 0.17 -11.60 -11.91
C GLY A 142 0.21 -10.09 -12.06
N VAL A 143 1.38 -9.47 -11.89
CA VAL A 143 1.48 -7.98 -11.90
C VAL A 143 1.13 -7.34 -13.24
N ASP A 144 1.26 -8.08 -14.32
CA ASP A 144 0.93 -7.60 -15.67
C ASP A 144 -0.53 -7.81 -16.06
N ASP A 145 -1.32 -8.53 -15.25
CA ASP A 145 -2.74 -8.70 -15.45
C ASP A 145 -3.50 -7.40 -15.14
N GLU A 146 -4.71 -7.28 -15.69
CA GLU A 146 -5.55 -6.09 -15.50
C GLU A 146 -5.97 -5.92 -14.05
N VAL A 147 -6.22 -7.04 -13.36
CA VAL A 147 -6.43 -7.10 -11.92
C VAL A 147 -5.40 -8.01 -11.28
N ALA A 148 -4.57 -7.47 -10.42
CA ALA A 148 -3.56 -8.20 -9.66
C ALA A 148 -4.00 -8.35 -8.20
N VAL A 149 -4.20 -9.58 -7.74
CA VAL A 149 -4.55 -9.90 -6.33
C VAL A 149 -3.26 -10.29 -5.60
N MET A 150 -2.84 -9.51 -4.62
CA MET A 150 -1.50 -9.66 -4.04
C MET A 150 -1.42 -9.25 -2.57
N THR A 151 -0.29 -9.56 -1.94
CA THR A 151 0.03 -9.03 -0.61
C THR A 151 0.60 -7.61 -0.70
N ALA A 152 0.62 -6.88 0.42
CA ALA A 152 1.31 -5.59 0.49
C ALA A 152 2.82 -5.72 0.20
N GLN A 153 3.43 -6.85 0.55
CA GLN A 153 4.84 -7.13 0.27
C GLN A 153 5.11 -7.30 -1.22
N ASP A 154 4.24 -8.01 -1.95
CA ASP A 154 4.33 -8.14 -3.41
C ASP A 154 4.13 -6.77 -4.11
N ALA A 155 3.26 -5.93 -3.56
CA ALA A 155 2.98 -4.59 -4.09
C ALA A 155 4.12 -3.57 -3.82
N LYS A 156 5.10 -3.92 -3.00
CA LYS A 156 6.18 -3.01 -2.63
C LYS A 156 7.03 -2.61 -3.83
N GLY A 157 7.14 -1.31 -4.08
CA GLY A 157 7.87 -0.78 -5.25
C GLY A 157 7.05 -0.72 -6.54
N LEU A 158 5.84 -1.28 -6.56
CA LEU A 158 4.92 -1.19 -7.68
C LEU A 158 3.98 0.01 -7.55
N GLU A 159 3.24 0.29 -8.63
CA GLU A 159 2.23 1.35 -8.71
C GLU A 159 1.04 0.85 -9.52
N PHE A 160 -0.16 1.23 -9.06
CA PHE A 160 -1.41 0.87 -9.72
C PHE A 160 -2.31 2.10 -9.80
N ASP A 161 -3.13 2.18 -10.84
CA ASP A 161 -4.08 3.26 -10.96
C ASP A 161 -5.10 3.20 -9.83
N ILE A 162 -5.57 2.00 -9.55
CA ILE A 162 -6.59 1.73 -8.55
C ILE A 162 -6.07 0.68 -7.56
N VAL A 163 -6.28 0.92 -6.27
CA VAL A 163 -6.02 -0.06 -5.22
C VAL A 163 -7.32 -0.35 -4.46
N VAL A 164 -7.63 -1.62 -4.27
CA VAL A 164 -8.70 -2.10 -3.39
C VAL A 164 -8.07 -2.88 -2.24
N ILE A 165 -8.15 -2.36 -1.03
CA ILE A 165 -7.65 -3.03 0.18
C ILE A 165 -8.80 -3.84 0.79
N VAL A 166 -8.57 -5.12 1.02
CA VAL A 166 -9.53 -6.01 1.66
C VAL A 166 -9.07 -6.35 3.06
N GLU A 167 -9.91 -6.04 4.05
CA GLU A 167 -9.69 -6.27 5.48
C GLU A 167 -8.36 -5.69 5.99
N PRO A 168 -8.21 -4.36 6.03
CA PRO A 168 -6.95 -3.70 6.38
C PRO A 168 -6.41 -4.07 7.77
N ALA A 169 -7.28 -4.46 8.70
CA ALA A 169 -6.86 -4.93 10.01
C ALA A 169 -6.02 -6.20 9.94
N GLU A 170 -6.28 -7.10 8.99
CA GLU A 170 -5.47 -8.31 8.81
C GLU A 170 -4.07 -8.03 8.29
N LEU A 171 -3.88 -6.96 7.49
CA LEU A 171 -2.55 -6.55 7.04
C LEU A 171 -1.70 -6.11 8.24
N ILE A 172 -2.30 -5.38 9.17
CA ILE A 172 -1.61 -4.97 10.42
C ILE A 172 -1.30 -6.17 11.30
N ASP A 173 -2.27 -7.07 11.49
CA ASP A 173 -2.09 -8.27 12.32
C ASP A 173 -0.95 -9.17 11.78
N ALA A 174 -0.81 -9.27 10.46
CA ALA A 174 0.19 -10.13 9.84
C ALA A 174 1.61 -9.54 9.91
N HIS A 175 1.78 -8.26 9.60
CA HIS A 175 3.10 -7.67 9.37
C HIS A 175 3.26 -6.26 9.91
N GLY A 176 2.26 -5.73 10.61
CA GLY A 176 2.26 -4.39 11.17
C GLY A 176 1.76 -3.30 10.22
N ALA A 177 1.60 -2.11 10.75
CA ALA A 177 1.01 -0.97 10.05
C ALA A 177 1.82 -0.50 8.82
N GLY A 178 3.09 -0.87 8.72
CA GLY A 178 3.94 -0.58 7.56
C GLY A 178 3.40 -1.19 6.27
N ASP A 179 2.86 -2.41 6.32
CA ASP A 179 2.26 -3.07 5.15
C ASP A 179 0.98 -2.35 4.71
N LEU A 180 0.15 -1.90 5.65
CA LEU A 180 -1.03 -1.11 5.31
C LEU A 180 -0.64 0.25 4.70
N TYR A 181 0.38 0.92 5.23
CA TYR A 181 0.92 2.15 4.65
C TYR A 181 1.45 1.92 3.23
N VAL A 182 2.18 0.82 3.00
CA VAL A 182 2.58 0.40 1.65
C VAL A 182 1.36 0.27 0.75
N ALA A 183 0.37 -0.52 1.15
CA ALA A 183 -0.83 -0.77 0.36
C ALA A 183 -1.54 0.53 -0.06
N MET A 184 -1.79 1.43 0.91
CA MET A 184 -2.45 2.71 0.63
C MET A 184 -1.66 3.61 -0.33
N SER A 185 -0.33 3.63 -0.20
CA SER A 185 0.54 4.48 -1.01
C SER A 185 0.83 3.94 -2.42
N ARG A 186 0.30 2.77 -2.79
CA ARG A 186 0.44 2.20 -4.16
C ARG A 186 -0.52 2.80 -5.17
N SER A 187 -1.59 3.44 -4.72
CA SER A 187 -2.60 4.02 -5.61
C SER A 187 -2.16 5.34 -6.21
N THR A 188 -2.38 5.49 -7.52
CA THR A 188 -2.12 6.75 -8.24
C THR A 188 -3.39 7.52 -8.58
N GLN A 189 -4.57 6.90 -8.47
CA GLN A 189 -5.85 7.55 -8.81
C GLN A 189 -6.93 7.31 -7.75
N HIS A 190 -7.24 6.04 -7.43
CA HIS A 190 -8.38 5.70 -6.58
C HIS A 190 -8.03 4.64 -5.54
N LEU A 191 -8.52 4.83 -4.32
CA LEU A 191 -8.39 3.87 -3.22
C LEU A 191 -9.78 3.42 -2.76
N GLY A 192 -10.04 2.11 -2.81
CA GLY A 192 -11.17 1.47 -2.18
C GLY A 192 -10.74 0.62 -0.99
N VAL A 193 -11.58 0.51 0.03
CA VAL A 193 -11.38 -0.35 1.19
C VAL A 193 -12.66 -1.09 1.49
N VAL A 194 -12.60 -2.42 1.52
CA VAL A 194 -13.71 -3.28 1.93
C VAL A 194 -13.32 -4.01 3.20
N HIS A 195 -14.11 -3.87 4.25
CA HIS A 195 -13.75 -4.39 5.56
C HIS A 195 -14.96 -4.95 6.31
N SER A 196 -14.73 -5.95 7.14
CA SER A 196 -15.75 -6.52 8.04
C SER A 196 -15.47 -6.19 9.51
N ARG A 197 -14.21 -6.00 9.87
CA ARG A 197 -13.76 -5.60 11.20
C ARG A 197 -13.73 -4.07 11.30
N GLU A 198 -13.51 -3.56 12.48
CA GLU A 198 -13.26 -2.13 12.69
C GLU A 198 -12.05 -1.66 11.90
N LEU A 199 -12.16 -0.48 11.29
CA LEU A 199 -11.04 0.12 10.56
C LEU A 199 -9.88 0.45 11.51
N PRO A 200 -8.64 0.23 11.09
CA PRO A 200 -7.47 0.70 11.83
C PRO A 200 -7.53 2.20 12.13
N ALA A 201 -6.99 2.57 13.29
CA ALA A 201 -6.96 3.97 13.73
C ALA A 201 -6.34 4.88 12.65
N GLY A 202 -6.94 6.05 12.44
CA GLY A 202 -6.52 7.03 11.43
C GLY A 202 -7.03 6.75 10.01
N MET A 203 -7.71 5.62 9.75
CA MET A 203 -8.31 5.36 8.43
C MET A 203 -9.71 5.94 8.26
N ALA A 204 -10.48 6.07 9.33
CA ALA A 204 -11.85 6.57 9.32
C ALA A 204 -11.85 8.09 9.30
N GLY A 205 -11.28 8.85 8.66
CA GLY A 205 -11.28 10.33 8.48
C GLY A 205 -11.99 11.13 9.56
#